data_88b461c75927787ba11f94ff45151e6e
#
_entry.id   88b461c75927787ba11f94ff45151e6e
#
_cell.length_a   1.000
_cell.length_b   1.000
_cell.length_c   1.000
_cell.angle_alpha   90.00
_cell.angle_beta   90.00
_cell.angle_gamma   90.00
#
_symmetry.space_group_name_H-M   'P 1'
#
loop_
_entity.id
_entity.type
_entity.pdbx_description
1 polymer ?
#
loop_
_entity_poly.entity_id
_entity_poly.type
_entity_poly.pdbx_seq_one_letter_code
_entity_poly.pdbx_strand_id
1 'polypeptide(L)'
;MAGRSLSRSTVARRGAAVRSFYAWAERTGRVGTDPSVRLGSPKVARSLPTVLAVTGAATLMETARELAVDGSPADLRAWACVELLYATGARVGELVSLDLQDVDLDARSLRVIGKGDRERVVPFGVPAADALRSWLEDGRPTPAGGSGTTAVFLGQRGQRWGQRQIREAVHRLAALAAVDDVAPHDLRHSAATHLLHGGSDLRTVQEVLGHSTLSTTQRYTHVSAERLRSSYQLAHPRA
;
A
#
# COMPACT_ATOMS: atom_id res chain seq x y z
N MET A 1 39.03 -2.60 5.21
CA MET A 1 37.65 -2.41 4.73
C MET A 1 36.73 -3.23 5.61
N ALA A 2 35.96 -2.58 6.52
CA ALA A 2 35.05 -3.27 7.39
C ALA A 2 33.84 -3.76 6.57
N GLY A 3 33.72 -5.07 6.42
CA GLY A 3 32.59 -5.68 5.72
C GLY A 3 31.29 -5.39 6.43
N ARG A 4 30.39 -4.59 5.84
CA ARG A 4 29.03 -4.42 6.33
C ARG A 4 28.35 -5.79 6.41
N SER A 5 28.12 -6.30 7.61
CA SER A 5 27.38 -7.54 7.80
C SER A 5 25.95 -7.33 7.26
N LEU A 6 25.59 -8.08 6.24
CA LEU A 6 24.25 -8.05 5.66
C LEU A 6 23.26 -8.70 6.63
N SER A 7 22.02 -8.18 6.70
CA SER A 7 20.96 -8.82 7.47
C SER A 7 20.67 -10.23 6.92
N ARG A 8 20.23 -11.15 7.79
CA ARG A 8 19.85 -12.53 7.40
C ARG A 8 18.83 -12.55 6.26
N SER A 9 17.85 -11.65 6.28
CA SER A 9 16.83 -11.51 5.23
C SER A 9 17.46 -11.06 3.89
N THR A 10 18.41 -10.14 3.92
CA THR A 10 19.15 -9.71 2.73
C THR A 10 19.96 -10.86 2.14
N VAL A 11 20.67 -11.64 2.98
CA VAL A 11 21.42 -12.81 2.53
C VAL A 11 20.50 -13.87 1.93
N ALA A 12 19.37 -14.18 2.58
CA ALA A 12 18.39 -15.12 2.06
C ALA A 12 17.83 -14.69 0.70
N ARG A 13 17.47 -13.41 0.54
CA ARG A 13 16.95 -12.85 -0.71
C ARG A 13 18.00 -12.93 -1.84
N ARG A 14 19.24 -12.53 -1.56
CA ARG A 14 20.34 -12.63 -2.54
C ARG A 14 20.61 -14.09 -2.93
N GLY A 15 20.63 -15.00 -1.95
CA GLY A 15 20.77 -16.44 -2.20
C GLY A 15 19.64 -17.01 -3.06
N ALA A 16 18.41 -16.58 -2.85
CA ALA A 16 17.27 -16.97 -3.68
C ALA A 16 17.42 -16.46 -5.14
N ALA A 17 17.85 -15.22 -5.32
CA ALA A 17 18.10 -14.66 -6.66
C ALA A 17 19.22 -15.41 -7.40
N VAL A 18 20.32 -15.74 -6.72
CA VAL A 18 21.43 -16.52 -7.28
C VAL A 18 20.96 -17.93 -7.69
N ARG A 19 20.20 -18.61 -6.84
CA ARG A 19 19.63 -19.92 -7.18
C ARG A 19 18.68 -19.86 -8.37
N SER A 20 17.81 -18.86 -8.41
CA SER A 20 16.89 -18.66 -9.55
C SER A 20 17.65 -18.44 -10.86
N PHE A 21 18.72 -17.65 -10.82
CA PHE A 21 19.57 -17.40 -11.98
C PHE A 21 20.26 -18.67 -12.46
N TYR A 22 20.92 -19.42 -11.58
CA TYR A 22 21.67 -20.61 -11.99
C TYR A 22 20.75 -21.77 -12.40
N ALA A 23 19.60 -21.95 -11.77
CA ALA A 23 18.59 -22.89 -12.22
C ALA A 23 18.07 -22.56 -13.64
N TRP A 24 17.94 -21.27 -13.98
CA TRP A 24 17.63 -20.84 -15.34
C TRP A 24 18.80 -21.13 -16.30
N ALA A 25 20.03 -20.81 -15.89
CA ALA A 25 21.22 -21.00 -16.73
C ALA A 25 21.48 -22.48 -17.05
N GLU A 26 21.31 -23.39 -16.09
CA GLU A 26 21.39 -24.83 -16.29
C GLU A 26 20.29 -25.32 -17.25
N ARG A 27 19.03 -24.95 -17.00
CA ARG A 27 17.89 -25.35 -17.85
C ARG A 27 18.03 -24.86 -19.30
N THR A 28 18.74 -23.75 -19.52
CA THR A 28 19.00 -23.20 -20.87
C THR A 28 20.34 -23.62 -21.46
N GLY A 29 21.05 -24.59 -20.83
CA GLY A 29 22.32 -25.12 -21.30
C GLY A 29 23.51 -24.13 -21.23
N ARG A 30 23.39 -23.03 -20.51
CA ARG A 30 24.42 -22.00 -20.35
C ARG A 30 25.52 -22.42 -19.36
N VAL A 31 25.16 -23.28 -18.44
CA VAL A 31 26.11 -23.96 -17.50
C VAL A 31 25.77 -25.46 -17.47
N GLY A 32 26.76 -26.30 -17.28
CA GLY A 32 26.58 -27.76 -17.25
C GLY A 32 25.94 -28.26 -15.96
N THR A 33 26.08 -27.52 -14.86
CA THR A 33 25.54 -27.85 -13.54
C THR A 33 25.28 -26.57 -12.75
N ASP A 34 24.25 -26.55 -11.92
CA ASP A 34 23.94 -25.42 -11.04
C ASP A 34 24.93 -25.34 -9.86
N PRO A 35 25.87 -24.37 -9.83
CA PRO A 35 26.84 -24.23 -8.73
C PRO A 35 26.16 -23.70 -7.44
N SER A 36 24.95 -23.18 -7.53
CA SER A 36 24.24 -22.58 -6.39
C SER A 36 23.52 -23.61 -5.48
N VAL A 37 23.50 -24.88 -5.87
CA VAL A 37 22.89 -25.98 -5.07
C VAL A 37 23.50 -26.04 -3.67
N ARG A 38 24.81 -25.79 -3.56
CA ARG A 38 25.54 -25.77 -2.28
C ARG A 38 25.37 -24.49 -1.47
N LEU A 39 24.69 -23.49 -2.00
CA LEU A 39 24.52 -22.20 -1.32
C LEU A 39 23.55 -22.32 -0.14
N GLY A 40 24.08 -22.26 1.08
CA GLY A 40 23.25 -22.27 2.28
C GLY A 40 22.30 -21.09 2.32
N SER A 41 21.10 -21.32 2.83
CA SER A 41 20.13 -20.24 3.07
C SER A 41 19.96 -20.03 4.56
N PRO A 42 20.23 -18.83 5.10
CA PRO A 42 20.01 -18.58 6.51
C PRO A 42 18.51 -18.72 6.82
N LYS A 43 18.19 -19.39 7.94
CA LYS A 43 16.83 -19.39 8.46
C LYS A 43 16.45 -17.95 8.84
N VAL A 44 15.52 -17.37 8.12
CA VAL A 44 14.91 -16.09 8.47
C VAL A 44 13.73 -16.41 9.37
N ALA A 45 13.74 -15.86 10.58
CA ALA A 45 12.56 -15.94 11.44
C ALA A 45 11.41 -15.24 10.70
N ARG A 46 10.31 -15.96 10.46
CA ARG A 46 9.08 -15.36 9.96
C ARG A 46 8.44 -14.64 11.14
N SER A 47 8.64 -13.32 11.25
CA SER A 47 7.75 -12.53 12.09
C SER A 47 6.35 -12.61 11.50
N LEU A 48 5.36 -12.85 12.32
CA LEU A 48 3.96 -12.66 11.92
C LEU A 48 3.81 -11.18 11.53
N PRO A 49 3.00 -10.86 10.50
CA PRO A 49 2.70 -9.47 10.19
C PRO A 49 2.12 -8.78 11.41
N THR A 50 2.57 -7.57 11.67
CA THR A 50 1.98 -6.73 12.72
C THR A 50 0.59 -6.31 12.25
N VAL A 51 -0.43 -6.64 13.06
CA VAL A 51 -1.80 -6.17 12.86
C VAL A 51 -2.10 -5.18 13.97
N LEU A 52 -2.28 -3.92 13.62
CA LEU A 52 -2.75 -2.92 14.58
C LEU A 52 -4.14 -3.30 15.09
N ALA A 53 -4.39 -3.10 16.38
CA ALA A 53 -5.77 -3.10 16.87
C ALA A 53 -6.58 -1.97 16.20
N VAL A 54 -7.91 -2.10 16.14
CA VAL A 54 -8.78 -1.05 15.57
C VAL A 54 -8.54 0.30 16.25
N THR A 55 -8.38 0.30 17.58
CA THR A 55 -8.04 1.50 18.36
C THR A 55 -6.70 2.10 17.96
N GLY A 56 -5.65 1.28 17.78
CA GLY A 56 -4.34 1.76 17.33
C GLY A 56 -4.38 2.35 15.92
N ALA A 57 -5.13 1.74 15.00
CA ALA A 57 -5.36 2.29 13.68
C ALA A 57 -6.10 3.63 13.75
N ALA A 58 -7.14 3.74 14.60
CA ALA A 58 -7.87 4.98 14.82
C ALA A 58 -6.96 6.09 15.38
N THR A 59 -6.13 5.78 16.39
CA THR A 59 -5.15 6.72 16.95
C THR A 59 -4.16 7.21 15.90
N LEU A 60 -3.62 6.31 15.07
CA LEU A 60 -2.71 6.67 13.98
C LEU A 60 -3.36 7.66 12.99
N MET A 61 -4.60 7.39 12.56
CA MET A 61 -5.34 8.24 11.63
C MET A 61 -5.66 9.60 12.26
N GLU A 62 -6.08 9.62 13.52
CA GLU A 62 -6.40 10.86 14.23
C GLU A 62 -5.15 11.73 14.43
N THR A 63 -4.03 11.13 14.86
CA THR A 63 -2.76 11.85 14.95
C THR A 63 -2.35 12.47 13.60
N ALA A 64 -2.52 11.72 12.51
CA ALA A 64 -2.23 12.23 11.17
C ALA A 64 -3.15 13.41 10.80
N ARG A 65 -4.42 13.35 11.16
CA ARG A 65 -5.41 14.42 10.95
C ARG A 65 -5.07 15.66 11.76
N GLU A 66 -4.78 15.51 13.06
CA GLU A 66 -4.41 16.62 13.94
C GLU A 66 -3.16 17.36 13.45
N LEU A 67 -2.14 16.62 13.03
CA LEU A 67 -0.93 17.21 12.44
C LEU A 67 -1.20 17.98 11.14
N ALA A 68 -2.27 17.63 10.43
CA ALA A 68 -2.64 18.25 9.16
C ALA A 68 -3.50 19.52 9.32
N VAL A 69 -4.16 19.76 10.46
CA VAL A 69 -5.08 20.89 10.68
C VAL A 69 -4.37 22.24 10.46
N ASP A 70 -3.20 22.43 11.10
CA ASP A 70 -2.36 23.63 10.95
C ASP A 70 -1.02 23.25 10.30
N GLY A 71 -1.00 22.12 9.60
CA GLY A 71 0.21 21.46 9.16
C GLY A 71 0.72 21.94 7.80
N SER A 72 1.92 21.50 7.50
CA SER A 72 2.55 21.72 6.22
C SER A 72 1.90 20.89 5.11
N PRO A 73 2.12 21.21 3.83
CA PRO A 73 1.76 20.35 2.72
C PRO A 73 2.26 18.90 2.86
N ALA A 74 3.37 18.70 3.60
CA ALA A 74 3.88 17.36 3.89
C ALA A 74 3.00 16.57 4.86
N ASP A 75 2.37 17.25 5.82
CA ASP A 75 1.48 16.64 6.80
C ASP A 75 0.11 16.34 6.18
N LEU A 76 -0.46 17.24 5.36
CA LEU A 76 -1.64 16.98 4.54
C LEU A 76 -1.46 15.76 3.65
N ARG A 77 -0.31 15.67 2.96
CA ARG A 77 0.05 14.51 2.13
C ARG A 77 0.14 13.22 2.95
N ALA A 78 0.76 13.28 4.11
CA ALA A 78 0.95 12.12 4.96
C ALA A 78 -0.40 11.61 5.50
N TRP A 79 -1.29 12.52 5.92
CA TRP A 79 -2.66 12.19 6.33
C TRP A 79 -3.45 11.53 5.21
N ALA A 80 -3.55 12.15 4.03
CA ALA A 80 -4.23 11.58 2.87
C ALA A 80 -3.66 10.20 2.48
N CYS A 81 -2.36 10.05 2.54
CA CYS A 81 -1.68 8.79 2.22
C CYS A 81 -2.05 7.67 3.20
N VAL A 82 -1.96 7.92 4.52
CA VAL A 82 -2.21 6.88 5.52
C VAL A 82 -3.68 6.50 5.58
N GLU A 83 -4.59 7.46 5.43
CA GLU A 83 -6.03 7.21 5.30
C GLU A 83 -6.34 6.31 4.11
N LEU A 84 -5.81 6.63 2.92
CA LEU A 84 -6.05 5.82 1.73
C LEU A 84 -5.43 4.42 1.84
N LEU A 85 -4.23 4.29 2.39
CA LEU A 85 -3.60 2.98 2.60
C LEU A 85 -4.47 2.07 3.48
N TYR A 86 -5.00 2.62 4.56
CA TYR A 86 -5.83 1.87 5.48
C TYR A 86 -7.23 1.63 4.93
N ALA A 87 -7.89 2.66 4.41
CA ALA A 87 -9.25 2.56 3.87
C ALA A 87 -9.33 1.57 2.71
N THR A 88 -8.40 1.63 1.76
CA THR A 88 -8.46 0.82 0.54
C THR A 88 -7.68 -0.49 0.62
N GLY A 89 -6.78 -0.62 1.58
CA GLY A 89 -5.82 -1.72 1.63
C GLY A 89 -4.94 -1.81 0.38
N ALA A 90 -4.77 -0.72 -0.38
CA ALA A 90 -3.92 -0.68 -1.56
C ALA A 90 -2.46 -0.99 -1.21
N ARG A 91 -1.74 -1.59 -2.16
CA ARG A 91 -0.29 -1.74 -2.01
C ARG A 91 0.38 -0.37 -2.15
N VAL A 92 1.48 -0.17 -1.43
CA VAL A 92 2.23 1.10 -1.52
C VAL A 92 2.63 1.44 -2.96
N GLY A 93 2.93 0.45 -3.78
CA GLY A 93 3.23 0.65 -5.21
C GLY A 93 2.02 1.11 -6.00
N GLU A 94 0.84 0.58 -5.73
CA GLU A 94 -0.42 0.98 -6.34
C GLU A 94 -0.74 2.44 -5.96
N LEU A 95 -0.59 2.80 -4.68
CA LEU A 95 -0.80 4.18 -4.23
C LEU A 95 0.17 5.18 -4.89
N VAL A 96 1.44 4.81 -5.01
CA VAL A 96 2.44 5.63 -5.72
C VAL A 96 2.06 5.87 -7.18
N SER A 97 1.51 4.88 -7.85
CA SER A 97 1.17 4.96 -9.28
C SER A 97 -0.12 5.72 -9.58
N LEU A 98 -0.92 6.06 -8.57
CA LEU A 98 -2.18 6.79 -8.78
C LEU A 98 -1.98 8.12 -9.49
N ASP A 99 -2.81 8.35 -10.49
CA ASP A 99 -2.98 9.62 -11.17
C ASP A 99 -4.34 10.25 -10.80
N LEU A 100 -4.48 11.56 -11.01
CA LEU A 100 -5.71 12.29 -10.66
C LEU A 100 -6.96 11.68 -11.29
N GLN A 101 -6.85 11.17 -12.51
CA GLN A 101 -7.94 10.47 -13.23
C GLN A 101 -8.35 9.13 -12.60
N ASP A 102 -7.53 8.58 -11.71
CA ASP A 102 -7.82 7.33 -11.00
C ASP A 102 -8.63 7.53 -9.73
N VAL A 103 -8.91 8.80 -9.37
CA VAL A 103 -9.63 9.21 -8.18
C VAL A 103 -11.01 9.71 -8.56
N ASP A 104 -12.03 9.14 -7.95
CA ASP A 104 -13.40 9.64 -7.99
C ASP A 104 -13.82 10.01 -6.55
N LEU A 105 -13.78 11.31 -6.23
CA LEU A 105 -14.13 11.83 -4.91
C LEU A 105 -15.64 11.75 -4.64
N ASP A 106 -16.48 11.90 -5.67
CA ASP A 106 -17.93 11.85 -5.54
C ASP A 106 -18.40 10.42 -5.29
N ALA A 107 -17.87 9.48 -6.07
CA ALA A 107 -18.11 8.06 -5.86
C ALA A 107 -17.28 7.47 -4.71
N ARG A 108 -16.36 8.22 -4.14
CA ARG A 108 -15.39 7.77 -3.12
C ARG A 108 -14.74 6.46 -3.48
N SER A 109 -14.09 6.44 -4.63
CA SER A 109 -13.44 5.25 -5.16
C SER A 109 -12.10 5.55 -5.82
N LEU A 110 -11.21 4.56 -5.80
CA LEU A 110 -9.93 4.57 -6.50
C LEU A 110 -9.90 3.45 -7.53
N ARG A 111 -9.42 3.77 -8.73
CA ARG A 111 -9.00 2.79 -9.71
C ARG A 111 -7.53 2.46 -9.48
N VAL A 112 -7.21 1.23 -9.14
CA VAL A 112 -5.83 0.78 -8.89
C VAL A 112 -5.44 -0.34 -9.85
N ILE A 113 -4.20 -0.28 -10.32
CA ILE A 113 -3.63 -1.27 -11.24
C ILE A 113 -2.68 -2.18 -10.46
N GLY A 114 -3.01 -3.45 -10.40
CA GLY A 114 -2.25 -4.47 -9.70
C GLY A 114 -1.24 -5.20 -10.59
N LYS A 115 -0.62 -6.27 -10.03
CA LYS A 115 0.32 -7.12 -10.78
C LYS A 115 -0.34 -7.75 -12.02
N GLY A 116 0.32 -7.64 -13.17
CA GLY A 116 -0.18 -8.18 -14.45
C GLY A 116 -1.24 -7.30 -15.09
N ASP A 117 -1.17 -5.99 -14.85
CA ASP A 117 -2.05 -4.97 -15.44
C ASP A 117 -3.54 -5.20 -15.15
N ARG A 118 -3.83 -5.74 -13.96
CA ARG A 118 -5.21 -5.99 -13.53
C ARG A 118 -5.74 -4.78 -12.80
N GLU A 119 -6.73 -4.15 -13.38
CA GLU A 119 -7.45 -3.04 -12.77
C GLU A 119 -8.50 -3.55 -11.78
N ARG A 120 -8.69 -2.77 -10.72
CA ARG A 120 -9.83 -2.89 -9.80
C ARG A 120 -10.22 -1.53 -9.25
N VAL A 121 -11.49 -1.38 -8.93
CA VAL A 121 -12.01 -0.20 -8.23
C VAL A 121 -12.18 -0.56 -6.76
N VAL A 122 -11.64 0.25 -5.87
CA VAL A 122 -11.73 0.08 -4.41
C VAL A 122 -12.42 1.28 -3.78
N PRO A 123 -13.45 1.07 -2.95
CA PRO A 123 -14.11 2.15 -2.24
C PRO A 123 -13.24 2.66 -1.08
N PHE A 124 -13.52 3.89 -0.65
CA PHE A 124 -12.98 4.47 0.58
C PHE A 124 -14.05 5.30 1.30
N GLY A 125 -13.87 5.49 2.61
CA GLY A 125 -14.83 6.20 3.44
C GLY A 125 -14.68 7.72 3.41
N VAL A 126 -15.56 8.40 4.14
CA VAL A 126 -15.57 9.86 4.28
C VAL A 126 -14.23 10.41 4.80
N PRO A 127 -13.61 9.84 5.86
CA PRO A 127 -12.35 10.38 6.37
C PRO A 127 -11.23 10.40 5.34
N ALA A 128 -11.14 9.34 4.51
CA ALA A 128 -10.14 9.30 3.44
C ALA A 128 -10.47 10.28 2.30
N ALA A 129 -11.77 10.53 2.02
CA ALA A 129 -12.19 11.54 1.05
C ALA A 129 -11.81 12.94 1.52
N ASP A 130 -12.04 13.27 2.79
CA ASP A 130 -11.71 14.58 3.36
C ASP A 130 -10.20 14.81 3.38
N ALA A 131 -9.44 13.81 3.81
CA ALA A 131 -7.98 13.89 3.78
C ALA A 131 -7.43 14.09 2.36
N LEU A 132 -7.99 13.38 1.39
CA LEU A 132 -7.56 13.49 0.00
C LEU A 132 -7.94 14.84 -0.61
N ARG A 133 -9.14 15.35 -0.30
CA ARG A 133 -9.59 16.68 -0.74
C ARG A 133 -8.66 17.76 -0.20
N SER A 134 -8.39 17.78 1.11
CA SER A 134 -7.48 18.76 1.72
C SER A 134 -6.07 18.67 1.11
N TRP A 135 -5.59 17.46 0.82
CA TRP A 135 -4.32 17.33 0.12
C TRP A 135 -4.34 17.93 -1.29
N LEU A 136 -5.39 17.64 -2.08
CA LEU A 136 -5.47 18.06 -3.48
C LEU A 136 -5.68 19.58 -3.61
N GLU A 137 -6.44 20.19 -2.72
CA GLU A 137 -6.80 21.61 -2.74
C GLU A 137 -5.70 22.48 -2.11
N ASP A 138 -5.22 22.10 -0.91
CA ASP A 138 -4.38 22.95 -0.08
C ASP A 138 -2.90 22.53 -0.07
N GLY A 139 -2.63 21.23 -0.21
CA GLY A 139 -1.28 20.70 0.00
C GLY A 139 -0.52 20.36 -1.27
N ARG A 140 -1.22 19.94 -2.33
CA ARG A 140 -0.58 19.45 -3.55
C ARG A 140 0.02 20.61 -4.34
N PRO A 141 1.37 20.67 -4.52
CA PRO A 141 1.99 21.78 -5.24
C PRO A 141 1.54 21.78 -6.71
N THR A 142 1.23 22.96 -7.23
CA THR A 142 1.05 23.16 -8.66
C THR A 142 2.44 23.18 -9.31
N PRO A 143 2.74 22.28 -10.26
CA PRO A 143 4.04 22.29 -10.92
C PRO A 143 4.29 23.61 -11.64
N ALA A 144 5.44 24.24 -11.40
CA ALA A 144 5.84 25.44 -12.13
C ALA A 144 5.99 25.11 -13.62
N GLY A 145 5.39 25.92 -14.50
CA GLY A 145 5.56 25.81 -15.96
C GLY A 145 4.57 24.90 -16.69
N GLY A 146 3.46 24.47 -16.07
CA GLY A 146 2.34 23.85 -16.78
C GLY A 146 2.55 22.41 -17.29
N SER A 147 3.73 21.86 -17.20
CA SER A 147 4.01 20.43 -17.47
C SER A 147 3.62 19.59 -16.25
N GLY A 148 2.31 19.57 -15.94
CA GLY A 148 1.79 18.97 -14.73
C GLY A 148 1.90 17.46 -14.74
N THR A 149 2.63 16.90 -13.80
CA THR A 149 2.48 15.48 -13.49
C THR A 149 1.05 15.21 -13.02
N THR A 150 0.46 14.17 -13.56
CA THR A 150 -0.90 13.70 -13.19
C THR A 150 -0.92 12.99 -11.85
N ALA A 151 0.26 12.69 -11.26
CA ALA A 151 0.37 11.94 -10.01
C ALA A 151 -0.44 12.58 -8.87
N VAL A 152 -1.20 11.77 -8.15
CA VAL A 152 -1.94 12.21 -6.95
C VAL A 152 -0.97 12.70 -5.88
N PHE A 153 0.02 11.91 -5.55
CA PHE A 153 0.98 12.25 -4.50
C PHE A 153 2.29 12.78 -5.06
N LEU A 154 2.63 14.02 -4.68
CA LEU A 154 3.84 14.71 -5.07
C LEU A 154 4.76 14.96 -3.88
N GLY A 155 6.07 14.90 -4.12
CA GLY A 155 7.08 15.37 -3.19
C GLY A 155 7.20 16.89 -3.23
N GLN A 156 8.01 17.48 -2.34
CA GLN A 156 8.22 18.92 -2.22
C GLN A 156 8.70 19.58 -3.52
N ARG A 157 9.41 18.84 -4.39
CA ARG A 157 9.94 19.32 -5.67
C ARG A 157 8.98 19.04 -6.85
N GLY A 158 7.73 18.70 -6.60
CA GLY A 158 6.73 18.41 -7.63
C GLY A 158 6.86 17.07 -8.34
N GLN A 159 7.84 16.22 -8.00
CA GLN A 159 7.97 14.86 -8.54
C GLN A 159 7.03 13.90 -7.82
N ARG A 160 6.68 12.80 -8.48
CA ARG A 160 5.87 11.70 -7.88
C ARG A 160 6.50 11.21 -6.58
N TRP A 161 5.71 11.11 -5.52
CA TRP A 161 6.16 10.67 -4.21
C TRP A 161 6.46 9.16 -4.22
N GLY A 162 7.66 8.78 -3.79
CA GLY A 162 8.16 7.42 -3.95
C GLY A 162 7.78 6.50 -2.78
N GLN A 163 7.81 5.18 -3.02
CA GLN A 163 7.49 4.16 -2.00
C GLN A 163 8.31 4.27 -0.72
N ARG A 164 9.60 4.65 -0.84
CA ARG A 164 10.47 4.81 0.33
C ARG A 164 9.98 5.96 1.21
N GLN A 165 9.64 7.08 0.60
CA GLN A 165 9.15 8.26 1.32
C GLN A 165 7.79 8.00 2.00
N ILE A 166 6.91 7.22 1.35
CA ILE A 166 5.65 6.79 1.97
C ILE A 166 5.93 5.93 3.21
N ARG A 167 6.87 4.97 3.13
CA ARG A 167 7.23 4.16 4.30
C ARG A 167 7.77 5.02 5.43
N GLU A 168 8.67 5.95 5.13
CA GLU A 168 9.24 6.88 6.12
C GLU A 168 8.15 7.73 6.79
N ALA A 169 7.13 8.18 6.02
CA ALA A 169 6.00 8.92 6.56
C ALA A 169 5.12 8.06 7.48
N VAL A 170 4.83 6.81 7.11
CA VAL A 170 4.04 5.88 7.94
C VAL A 170 4.76 5.57 9.25
N HIS A 171 6.06 5.25 9.22
CA HIS A 171 6.87 5.03 10.43
C HIS A 171 6.91 6.28 11.33
N ARG A 172 7.08 7.47 10.73
CA ARG A 172 7.04 8.73 11.49
C ARG A 172 5.70 8.92 12.19
N LEU A 173 4.59 8.70 11.49
CA LEU A 173 3.25 8.85 12.07
C LEU A 173 3.00 7.82 13.17
N ALA A 174 3.43 6.56 13.01
CA ALA A 174 3.31 5.54 14.04
C ALA A 174 4.05 5.93 15.32
N ALA A 175 5.26 6.47 15.17
CA ALA A 175 6.04 6.96 16.31
C ALA A 175 5.36 8.15 17.02
N LEU A 176 4.79 9.11 16.27
CA LEU A 176 4.07 10.27 16.82
C LEU A 176 2.76 9.86 17.50
N ALA A 177 2.07 8.87 16.96
CA ALA A 177 0.84 8.31 17.52
C ALA A 177 1.09 7.38 18.72
N ALA A 178 2.35 7.11 19.07
CA ALA A 178 2.76 6.17 20.11
C ALA A 178 2.11 4.77 19.95
N VAL A 179 1.92 4.33 18.71
CA VAL A 179 1.47 2.97 18.37
C VAL A 179 2.66 2.12 17.94
N ASP A 180 2.42 0.80 17.81
CA ASP A 180 3.45 -0.11 17.30
C ASP A 180 3.99 0.38 15.96
N ASP A 181 5.30 0.20 15.72
CA ASP A 181 5.92 0.56 14.45
C ASP A 181 5.34 -0.30 13.32
N VAL A 182 4.72 0.36 12.36
CA VAL A 182 4.04 -0.28 11.23
C VAL A 182 4.52 0.26 9.90
N ALA A 183 4.56 -0.64 8.93
CA ALA A 183 4.80 -0.33 7.53
C ALA A 183 3.47 -0.28 6.73
N PRO A 184 3.46 0.26 5.50
CA PRO A 184 2.27 0.24 4.64
C PRO A 184 1.66 -1.15 4.44
N HIS A 185 2.48 -2.21 4.49
CA HIS A 185 2.00 -3.58 4.36
C HIS A 185 1.22 -4.03 5.59
N ASP A 186 1.61 -3.59 6.77
CA ASP A 186 0.94 -3.90 8.04
C ASP A 186 -0.40 -3.17 8.12
N LEU A 187 -0.50 -1.93 7.61
CA LEU A 187 -1.79 -1.21 7.49
C LEU A 187 -2.77 -1.96 6.57
N ARG A 188 -2.28 -2.50 5.46
CA ARG A 188 -3.09 -3.33 4.57
C ARG A 188 -3.54 -4.63 5.25
N HIS A 189 -2.68 -5.29 6.02
CA HIS A 189 -3.05 -6.47 6.80
C HIS A 189 -4.09 -6.12 7.88
N SER A 190 -3.91 -4.99 8.55
CA SER A 190 -4.88 -4.49 9.53
C SER A 190 -6.24 -4.22 8.90
N ALA A 191 -6.28 -3.52 7.76
CA ALA A 191 -7.51 -3.27 7.00
C ALA A 191 -8.23 -4.57 6.62
N ALA A 192 -7.49 -5.56 6.10
CA ALA A 192 -8.02 -6.87 5.75
C ALA A 192 -8.64 -7.59 6.96
N THR A 193 -7.92 -7.59 8.07
CA THR A 193 -8.35 -8.23 9.33
C THR A 193 -9.57 -7.54 9.90
N HIS A 194 -9.60 -6.21 9.88
CA HIS A 194 -10.71 -5.43 10.41
C HIS A 194 -11.97 -5.57 9.54
N LEU A 195 -11.85 -5.62 8.22
CA LEU A 195 -12.96 -5.92 7.32
C LEU A 195 -13.57 -7.31 7.62
N LEU A 196 -12.73 -8.34 7.83
CA LEU A 196 -13.21 -9.68 8.20
C LEU A 196 -13.92 -9.68 9.55
N HIS A 197 -13.34 -9.02 10.56
CA HIS A 197 -13.95 -8.92 11.89
C HIS A 197 -15.23 -8.08 11.89
N GLY A 198 -15.36 -7.10 10.98
CA GLY A 198 -16.55 -6.29 10.76
C GLY A 198 -17.67 -7.02 10.00
N GLY A 199 -17.46 -8.29 9.63
CA GLY A 199 -18.48 -9.15 9.02
C GLY A 199 -18.41 -9.24 7.49
N SER A 200 -17.40 -8.64 6.83
CA SER A 200 -17.18 -8.88 5.40
C SER A 200 -16.82 -10.35 5.15
N ASP A 201 -17.35 -10.92 4.09
CA ASP A 201 -16.94 -12.25 3.66
C ASP A 201 -15.52 -12.23 3.06
N LEU A 202 -14.85 -13.38 3.12
CA LEU A 202 -13.46 -13.52 2.65
C LEU A 202 -13.31 -13.17 1.17
N ARG A 203 -14.31 -13.42 0.35
CA ARG A 203 -14.30 -13.14 -1.07
C ARG A 203 -14.31 -11.62 -1.33
N THR A 204 -15.17 -10.88 -0.62
CA THR A 204 -15.20 -9.41 -0.65
C THR A 204 -13.84 -8.83 -0.27
N VAL A 205 -13.23 -9.31 0.82
CA VAL A 205 -11.89 -8.87 1.24
C VAL A 205 -10.84 -9.17 0.18
N GLN A 206 -10.88 -10.34 -0.46
CA GLN A 206 -9.97 -10.69 -1.56
C GLN A 206 -10.16 -9.79 -2.78
N GLU A 207 -11.39 -9.40 -3.11
CA GLU A 207 -11.71 -8.48 -4.20
C GLU A 207 -11.17 -7.07 -3.91
N VAL A 208 -11.40 -6.52 -2.71
CA VAL A 208 -10.83 -5.23 -2.27
C VAL A 208 -9.32 -5.25 -2.38
N LEU A 209 -8.69 -6.30 -1.86
CA LEU A 209 -7.24 -6.39 -1.82
C LEU A 209 -6.59 -6.78 -3.16
N GLY A 210 -7.32 -7.34 -4.09
CA GLY A 210 -6.79 -7.81 -5.38
C GLY A 210 -5.82 -8.99 -5.23
N HIS A 211 -6.25 -10.06 -4.56
CA HIS A 211 -5.48 -11.30 -4.46
C HIS A 211 -5.61 -12.10 -5.75
N SER A 212 -4.47 -12.48 -6.36
CA SER A 212 -4.37 -13.08 -7.70
C SER A 212 -4.74 -14.57 -7.79
N THR A 213 -5.15 -15.22 -6.71
CA THR A 213 -5.28 -16.67 -6.64
C THR A 213 -6.67 -17.24 -6.99
N LEU A 214 -7.65 -16.40 -7.29
CA LEU A 214 -8.89 -16.88 -7.91
C LEU A 214 -8.95 -16.33 -9.33
N SER A 215 -8.65 -17.19 -10.30
CA SER A 215 -8.73 -16.93 -11.72
C SER A 215 -10.20 -16.81 -12.13
N THR A 216 -10.71 -15.60 -12.11
CA THR A 216 -11.85 -15.24 -12.94
C THR A 216 -11.72 -13.77 -13.30
N THR A 217 -11.53 -13.52 -14.57
CA THR A 217 -11.73 -12.21 -15.20
C THR A 217 -13.24 -11.90 -15.10
N GLN A 218 -13.69 -11.55 -13.90
CA GLN A 218 -15.01 -10.96 -13.78
C GLN A 218 -14.91 -9.50 -14.21
N ARG A 219 -15.53 -9.17 -15.33
CA ARG A 219 -15.85 -7.80 -15.68
C ARG A 219 -16.58 -7.20 -14.49
N TYR A 220 -16.00 -6.14 -13.91
CA TYR A 220 -16.68 -5.35 -12.89
C TYR A 220 -17.96 -4.79 -13.51
N THR A 221 -19.09 -5.38 -13.14
CA THR A 221 -20.40 -4.82 -13.46
C THR A 221 -20.78 -3.82 -12.37
N HIS A 222 -21.67 -2.86 -12.67
CA HIS A 222 -22.17 -1.90 -11.69
C HIS A 222 -22.70 -2.59 -10.40
N VAL A 223 -23.30 -3.75 -10.53
CA VAL A 223 -23.82 -4.57 -9.43
C VAL A 223 -22.71 -5.07 -8.49
N SER A 224 -21.53 -5.40 -9.02
CA SER A 224 -20.39 -5.82 -8.18
C SER A 224 -19.77 -4.66 -7.42
N ALA A 225 -19.74 -3.44 -7.98
CA ALA A 225 -19.24 -2.24 -7.33
C ALA A 225 -20.14 -1.77 -6.18
N GLU A 226 -21.46 -1.83 -6.37
CA GLU A 226 -22.45 -1.48 -5.35
C GLU A 226 -22.41 -2.45 -4.16
N ARG A 227 -22.33 -3.74 -4.42
CA ARG A 227 -22.18 -4.77 -3.40
C ARG A 227 -20.88 -4.58 -2.61
N LEU A 228 -19.77 -4.28 -3.29
CA LEU A 228 -18.49 -4.05 -2.65
C LEU A 228 -18.54 -2.83 -1.73
N ARG A 229 -19.18 -1.74 -2.18
CA ARG A 229 -19.40 -0.53 -1.39
C ARG A 229 -20.26 -0.81 -0.16
N SER A 230 -21.38 -1.51 -0.30
CA SER A 230 -22.26 -1.86 0.81
C SER A 230 -21.53 -2.72 1.86
N SER A 231 -20.80 -3.74 1.42
CA SER A 231 -20.01 -4.58 2.34
C SER A 231 -18.89 -3.78 3.03
N TYR A 232 -18.27 -2.84 2.34
CA TYR A 232 -17.28 -1.93 2.91
C TYR A 232 -17.90 -1.04 3.98
N GLN A 233 -19.05 -0.40 3.69
CA GLN A 233 -19.76 0.48 4.62
C GLN A 233 -20.19 -0.23 5.89
N LEU A 234 -20.56 -1.50 5.81
CA LEU A 234 -20.98 -2.29 6.98
C LEU A 234 -19.82 -2.75 7.85
N ALA A 235 -18.66 -2.99 7.26
CA ALA A 235 -17.59 -3.74 7.93
C ALA A 235 -16.31 -2.94 8.18
N HIS A 236 -16.04 -1.86 7.42
CA HIS A 236 -14.78 -1.13 7.57
C HIS A 236 -14.88 -0.07 8.68
N PRO A 237 -13.91 -0.01 9.64
CA PRO A 237 -13.98 0.95 10.75
C PRO A 237 -13.95 2.44 10.34
N ARG A 238 -13.58 2.73 9.09
CA ARG A 238 -13.49 4.08 8.50
C ARG A 238 -14.37 4.21 7.24
N ALA A 239 -15.52 3.53 7.21
CA ALA A 239 -16.49 3.63 6.12
C ALA A 239 -17.18 4.99 6.03
#